data_5c42c6c1fab4de3d82cc2aec9834469c
#
_entry.id   5c42c6c1fab4de3d82cc2aec9834469c
#
_cell.length_a   1.000
_cell.length_b   1.000
_cell.length_c   1.000
_cell.angle_alpha   90.00
_cell.angle_beta   90.00
_cell.angle_gamma   90.00
#
_symmetry.space_group_name_H-M   'P 1'
#
loop_
_entity.id
_entity.type
_entity.pdbx_description
1 polymer ?
#
loop_
_entity_poly.entity_id
_entity_poly.type
_entity_poly.pdbx_seq_one_letter_code
_entity_poly.pdbx_strand_id
1 'polypeptide(L)'
;RNRPASFGGFLSHAAMAVILVGLIGSSMYVTDKVAYIGYDEATDTASETFQIKDYTLEYVSNSVTEVNNGDVIMYTVNYDAYKDGAFIGQVSPSVQLAQKTQQQKLVASVISLPTEDLFVVYRGVNNDGAFSMDVRVNPLISLVWAGFGLLMIGVCVATAGRRRASRKLT
;
A
#
# COMPACT_ATOMS: atom_id res chain seq x y z
N ARG A 1 37.72 6.14 -21.37
CA ARG A 1 36.87 7.12 -22.07
C ARG A 1 35.45 6.96 -21.53
N ASN A 2 35.14 7.71 -20.45
CA ASN A 2 33.84 7.64 -19.75
C ASN A 2 32.75 8.15 -20.74
N ARG A 3 31.88 7.25 -21.17
CA ARG A 3 30.72 7.60 -22.01
C ARG A 3 29.47 7.66 -21.09
N PRO A 4 29.10 8.82 -20.56
CA PRO A 4 27.98 8.94 -19.62
C PRO A 4 26.66 8.45 -20.23
N ALA A 5 26.47 8.59 -21.54
CA ALA A 5 25.27 8.06 -22.22
C ALA A 5 25.17 6.52 -22.15
N SER A 6 26.31 5.80 -22.30
CA SER A 6 26.32 4.34 -22.18
C SER A 6 26.09 3.89 -20.75
N PHE A 7 26.64 4.61 -19.77
CA PHE A 7 26.40 4.33 -18.36
C PHE A 7 24.93 4.53 -17.98
N GLY A 8 24.30 5.64 -18.42
CA GLY A 8 22.88 5.87 -18.23
C GLY A 8 21.99 4.79 -18.83
N GLY A 9 22.35 4.30 -20.04
CA GLY A 9 21.66 3.17 -20.67
C GLY A 9 21.77 1.89 -19.85
N PHE A 10 22.97 1.54 -19.40
CA PHE A 10 23.18 0.37 -18.53
C PHE A 10 22.38 0.47 -17.23
N LEU A 11 22.40 1.65 -16.58
CA LEU A 11 21.65 1.89 -15.35
C LEU A 11 20.14 1.72 -15.56
N SER A 12 19.61 2.19 -16.70
CA SER A 12 18.18 2.01 -17.02
C SER A 12 17.80 0.54 -17.19
N HIS A 13 18.65 -0.28 -17.83
CA HIS A 13 18.40 -1.71 -17.97
C HIS A 13 18.47 -2.45 -16.61
N ALA A 14 19.44 -2.10 -15.77
CA ALA A 14 19.54 -2.63 -14.41
C ALA A 14 18.31 -2.25 -13.58
N ALA A 15 17.83 -1.02 -13.69
CA ALA A 15 16.61 -0.55 -13.03
C ALA A 15 15.38 -1.35 -13.47
N MET A 16 15.24 -1.64 -14.75
CA MET A 16 14.16 -2.52 -15.27
C MET A 16 14.21 -3.91 -14.64
N ALA A 17 15.39 -4.50 -14.49
CA ALA A 17 15.54 -5.80 -13.83
C ALA A 17 15.12 -5.73 -12.36
N VAL A 18 15.47 -4.66 -11.64
CA VAL A 18 15.05 -4.45 -10.24
C VAL A 18 13.53 -4.32 -10.14
N ILE A 19 12.89 -3.55 -11.04
CA ILE A 19 11.43 -3.42 -11.10
C ILE A 19 10.77 -4.79 -11.32
N LEU A 20 11.27 -5.58 -12.27
CA LEU A 20 10.73 -6.92 -12.56
C LEU A 20 10.84 -7.86 -11.36
N VAL A 21 11.98 -7.89 -10.67
CA VAL A 21 12.16 -8.67 -9.45
C VAL A 21 11.17 -8.21 -8.37
N GLY A 22 11.01 -6.90 -8.18
CA GLY A 22 10.03 -6.35 -7.24
C GLY A 22 8.59 -6.73 -7.57
N LEU A 23 8.19 -6.64 -8.85
CA LEU A 23 6.84 -7.02 -9.30
C LEU A 23 6.57 -8.50 -9.13
N ILE A 24 7.50 -9.37 -9.54
CA ILE A 24 7.38 -10.82 -9.38
C ILE A 24 7.32 -11.16 -7.88
N GLY A 25 8.23 -10.61 -7.09
CA GLY A 25 8.28 -10.87 -5.65
C GLY A 25 7.03 -10.41 -4.93
N SER A 26 6.54 -9.20 -5.21
CA SER A 26 5.32 -8.68 -4.58
C SER A 26 4.05 -9.39 -5.04
N SER A 27 4.06 -10.05 -6.20
CA SER A 27 2.91 -10.81 -6.71
C SER A 27 2.91 -12.27 -6.23
N MET A 28 4.07 -12.91 -6.19
CA MET A 28 4.18 -14.35 -5.88
C MET A 28 4.26 -14.65 -4.38
N TYR A 29 4.78 -13.72 -3.58
CA TYR A 29 4.99 -13.91 -2.14
C TYR A 29 4.03 -13.10 -1.27
N VAL A 30 2.93 -12.61 -1.86
CA VAL A 30 1.84 -11.99 -1.10
C VAL A 30 1.31 -12.98 -0.06
N THR A 31 1.18 -12.52 1.17
CA THR A 31 0.39 -13.20 2.17
C THR A 31 -0.89 -12.40 2.37
N ASP A 32 -2.02 -12.99 2.03
CA ASP A 32 -3.34 -12.39 2.23
C ASP A 32 -4.16 -13.24 3.19
N LYS A 33 -5.00 -12.57 3.95
CA LYS A 33 -5.90 -13.22 4.90
C LYS A 33 -7.15 -12.37 5.07
N VAL A 34 -8.30 -13.01 5.03
CA VAL A 34 -9.57 -12.37 5.41
C VAL A 34 -9.77 -12.57 6.90
N ALA A 35 -9.99 -11.47 7.60
CA ALA A 35 -10.30 -11.46 9.02
C ALA A 35 -11.77 -11.09 9.22
N TYR A 36 -12.39 -11.73 10.22
CA TYR A 36 -13.68 -11.35 10.75
C TYR A 36 -13.48 -11.02 12.22
N ILE A 37 -13.58 -9.73 12.56
CA ILE A 37 -13.38 -9.25 13.92
C ILE A 37 -14.74 -8.96 14.52
N GLY A 38 -15.12 -9.73 15.55
CA GLY A 38 -16.38 -9.51 16.26
C GLY A 38 -16.41 -8.14 16.91
N TYR A 39 -17.47 -7.38 16.66
CA TYR A 39 -17.69 -6.06 17.23
C TYR A 39 -18.96 -6.06 18.08
N ASP A 40 -18.84 -5.54 19.30
CA ASP A 40 -19.96 -5.32 20.21
C ASP A 40 -20.29 -3.83 20.25
N GLU A 41 -21.41 -3.46 19.63
CA GLU A 41 -21.88 -2.07 19.55
C GLU A 41 -22.20 -1.47 20.92
N ALA A 42 -22.62 -2.30 21.90
CA ALA A 42 -23.00 -1.83 23.22
C ALA A 42 -21.79 -1.36 24.06
N THR A 43 -20.65 -1.99 23.85
CA THR A 43 -19.41 -1.70 24.59
C THR A 43 -18.39 -0.91 23.75
N ASP A 44 -18.66 -0.69 22.45
CA ASP A 44 -17.72 -0.12 21.47
C ASP A 44 -16.36 -0.83 21.49
N THR A 45 -16.39 -2.15 21.58
CA THR A 45 -15.18 -2.96 21.65
C THR A 45 -15.19 -4.05 20.58
N ALA A 46 -14.00 -4.41 20.09
CA ALA A 46 -13.82 -5.59 19.26
C ALA A 46 -13.21 -6.73 20.09
N SER A 47 -13.73 -7.93 19.90
CA SER A 47 -13.40 -9.08 20.74
C SER A 47 -12.04 -9.72 20.45
N GLU A 48 -11.39 -9.38 19.32
CA GLU A 48 -10.19 -10.09 18.90
C GLU A 48 -9.15 -9.17 18.23
N THR A 49 -7.88 -9.44 18.53
CA THR A 49 -6.75 -8.95 17.77
C THR A 49 -6.56 -9.83 16.53
N PHE A 50 -6.27 -9.25 15.40
CA PHE A 50 -5.99 -9.99 14.17
C PHE A 50 -4.48 -10.12 13.95
N GLN A 51 -4.04 -11.35 13.66
CA GLN A 51 -2.63 -11.64 13.41
C GLN A 51 -2.43 -12.20 11.99
N ILE A 52 -1.43 -11.64 11.28
CA ILE A 52 -0.96 -12.13 9.98
C ILE A 52 0.56 -12.01 9.93
N LYS A 53 1.27 -13.14 9.77
CA LYS A 53 2.74 -13.20 9.93
C LYS A 53 3.17 -12.57 11.26
N ASP A 54 4.06 -11.57 11.17
CA ASP A 54 4.64 -10.83 12.29
C ASP A 54 3.82 -9.57 12.66
N TYR A 55 2.66 -9.39 12.00
CA TYR A 55 1.79 -8.24 12.22
C TYR A 55 0.61 -8.59 13.12
N THR A 56 0.31 -7.66 14.02
CA THR A 56 -0.88 -7.67 14.87
C THR A 56 -1.64 -6.38 14.66
N LEU A 57 -2.96 -6.47 14.42
CA LEU A 57 -3.88 -5.35 14.37
C LEU A 57 -4.77 -5.38 15.60
N GLU A 58 -4.81 -4.27 16.33
CA GLU A 58 -5.65 -4.08 17.51
C GLU A 58 -6.71 -3.02 17.20
N TYR A 59 -7.96 -3.32 17.48
CA TYR A 59 -9.07 -2.39 17.28
C TYR A 59 -8.92 -1.18 18.23
N VAL A 60 -9.13 0.01 17.67
CA VAL A 60 -9.10 1.27 18.43
C VAL A 60 -10.49 1.90 18.48
N SER A 61 -11.10 2.10 17.33
CA SER A 61 -12.38 2.79 17.21
C SER A 61 -12.99 2.61 15.83
N ASN A 62 -14.27 2.90 15.70
CA ASN A 62 -14.90 3.10 14.40
C ASN A 62 -15.60 4.46 14.34
N SER A 63 -15.86 4.94 13.14
CA SER A 63 -16.57 6.19 12.93
C SER A 63 -17.39 6.15 11.65
N VAL A 64 -18.51 6.87 11.69
CA VAL A 64 -19.35 7.12 10.52
C VAL A 64 -19.36 8.62 10.25
N THR A 65 -18.96 9.01 9.05
CA THR A 65 -18.85 10.43 8.67
C THR A 65 -19.62 10.68 7.38
N GLU A 66 -20.42 11.73 7.39
CA GLU A 66 -21.08 12.22 6.18
C GLU A 66 -20.14 13.19 5.44
N VAL A 67 -19.98 12.93 4.15
CA VAL A 67 -19.15 13.72 3.24
C VAL A 67 -20.02 14.29 2.13
N ASN A 68 -19.67 15.46 1.60
CA ASN A 68 -20.42 16.16 0.54
C ASN A 68 -21.89 16.39 0.88
N ASN A 69 -22.20 16.96 2.04
CA ASN A 69 -23.55 17.27 2.51
C ASN A 69 -24.50 16.04 2.54
N GLY A 70 -23.98 14.87 2.93
CA GLY A 70 -24.75 13.64 3.05
C GLY A 70 -24.82 12.81 1.77
N ASP A 71 -24.24 13.26 0.65
CA ASP A 71 -24.21 12.48 -0.59
C ASP A 71 -23.38 11.18 -0.47
N VAL A 72 -22.40 11.15 0.44
CA VAL A 72 -21.56 9.98 0.70
C VAL A 72 -21.48 9.73 2.20
N ILE A 73 -21.75 8.49 2.62
CA ILE A 73 -21.48 8.03 3.98
C ILE A 73 -20.17 7.25 3.97
N MET A 74 -19.26 7.61 4.87
CA MET A 74 -17.96 6.97 5.02
C MET A 74 -17.91 6.23 6.37
N TYR A 75 -17.75 4.92 6.32
CA TYR A 75 -17.55 4.05 7.46
C TYR A 75 -16.05 3.76 7.58
N THR A 76 -15.44 4.18 8.67
CA THR A 76 -14.01 4.00 8.93
C THR A 76 -13.81 3.15 10.17
N VAL A 77 -12.87 2.23 10.13
CA VAL A 77 -12.44 1.45 11.30
C VAL A 77 -10.95 1.69 11.51
N ASN A 78 -10.56 2.02 12.73
CA ASN A 78 -9.19 2.34 13.10
C ASN A 78 -8.57 1.18 13.86
N TYR A 79 -7.36 0.77 13.45
CA TYR A 79 -6.57 -0.25 14.10
C TYR A 79 -5.16 0.27 14.35
N ASP A 80 -4.63 -0.02 15.53
CA ASP A 80 -3.22 0.10 15.80
C ASP A 80 -2.49 -1.12 15.23
N ALA A 81 -1.44 -0.87 14.47
CA ALA A 81 -0.66 -1.91 13.82
C ALA A 81 0.69 -2.09 14.50
N TYR A 82 1.00 -3.34 14.80
CA TYR A 82 2.26 -3.75 15.41
C TYR A 82 2.98 -4.74 14.50
N LYS A 83 4.31 -4.69 14.48
CA LYS A 83 5.17 -5.69 13.85
C LYS A 83 6.17 -6.20 14.88
N ASP A 84 6.23 -7.53 15.07
CA ASP A 84 7.07 -8.16 16.12
C ASP A 84 6.85 -7.54 17.52
N GLY A 85 5.60 -7.13 17.83
CA GLY A 85 5.23 -6.46 19.07
C GLY A 85 5.60 -4.98 19.16
N ALA A 86 6.26 -4.40 18.15
CA ALA A 86 6.55 -2.97 18.09
C ALA A 86 5.46 -2.21 17.33
N PHE A 87 4.97 -1.11 17.89
CA PHE A 87 4.01 -0.24 17.22
C PHE A 87 4.62 0.39 15.96
N ILE A 88 3.97 0.23 14.82
CA ILE A 88 4.44 0.74 13.52
C ILE A 88 3.56 1.84 12.94
N GLY A 89 2.36 2.03 13.48
CA GLY A 89 1.43 3.07 13.03
C GLY A 89 -0.02 2.66 13.18
N GLN A 90 -0.92 3.54 12.74
CA GLN A 90 -2.36 3.28 12.72
C GLN A 90 -2.84 3.11 11.29
N VAL A 91 -3.73 2.16 11.05
CA VAL A 91 -4.44 1.96 9.79
C VAL A 91 -5.91 2.33 9.95
N SER A 92 -6.44 3.04 8.96
CA SER A 92 -7.82 3.55 8.97
C SER A 92 -8.51 3.24 7.63
N PRO A 93 -8.71 1.96 7.29
CA PRO A 93 -9.42 1.60 6.08
C PRO A 93 -10.89 2.02 6.18
N SER A 94 -11.49 2.39 5.05
CA SER A 94 -12.88 2.84 5.04
C SER A 94 -13.69 2.32 3.85
N VAL A 95 -15.01 2.30 4.03
CA VAL A 95 -16.00 2.05 2.98
C VAL A 95 -16.79 3.35 2.76
N GLN A 96 -16.80 3.82 1.55
CA GLN A 96 -17.62 4.96 1.15
C GLN A 96 -18.85 4.45 0.40
N LEU A 97 -20.04 4.86 0.84
CA LEU A 97 -21.30 4.55 0.21
C LEU A 97 -21.89 5.82 -0.39
N ALA A 98 -22.00 5.86 -1.70
CA ALA A 98 -22.70 6.95 -2.39
C ALA A 98 -24.22 6.75 -2.28
N GLN A 99 -24.90 7.63 -1.57
CA GLN A 99 -26.34 7.53 -1.26
C GLN A 99 -27.22 7.47 -2.51
N LYS A 100 -26.90 8.29 -3.52
CA LYS A 100 -27.69 8.40 -4.75
C LYS A 100 -27.56 7.20 -5.69
N THR A 101 -26.37 6.63 -5.79
CA THR A 101 -26.05 5.56 -6.75
C THR A 101 -25.96 4.19 -6.09
N GLN A 102 -25.98 4.13 -4.74
CA GLN A 102 -25.77 2.92 -3.95
C GLN A 102 -24.44 2.21 -4.27
N GLN A 103 -23.49 2.95 -4.84
CA GLN A 103 -22.16 2.44 -5.15
C GLN A 103 -21.28 2.48 -3.91
N GLN A 104 -20.59 1.37 -3.68
CA GLN A 104 -19.58 1.25 -2.62
C GLN A 104 -18.19 1.43 -3.21
N LYS A 105 -17.37 2.22 -2.52
CA LYS A 105 -15.94 2.38 -2.80
C LYS A 105 -15.14 1.98 -1.56
N LEU A 106 -14.29 0.97 -1.72
CA LEU A 106 -13.36 0.56 -0.69
C LEU A 106 -12.11 1.44 -0.73
N VAL A 107 -11.74 2.00 0.41
CA VAL A 107 -10.53 2.81 0.59
C VAL A 107 -9.60 2.04 1.51
N ALA A 108 -8.49 1.59 0.93
CA ALA A 108 -7.47 0.89 1.68
C ALA A 108 -6.63 1.83 2.54
N SER A 109 -6.11 1.32 3.64
CA SER A 109 -5.05 1.94 4.41
C SER A 109 -3.76 1.12 4.28
N VAL A 110 -2.63 1.79 4.10
CA VAL A 110 -1.34 1.15 3.83
C VAL A 110 -0.27 1.71 4.76
N ILE A 111 0.49 0.81 5.40
CA ILE A 111 1.75 1.17 6.07
C ILE A 111 2.88 0.61 5.23
N SER A 112 3.69 1.52 4.67
CA SER A 112 4.86 1.14 3.86
C SER A 112 6.09 1.05 4.73
N LEU A 113 6.68 -0.14 4.77
CA LEU A 113 7.94 -0.44 5.42
C LEU A 113 9.05 -0.63 4.36
N PRO A 114 10.33 -0.56 4.74
CA PRO A 114 11.44 -0.67 3.79
C PRO A 114 11.46 -1.96 2.97
N THR A 115 10.94 -3.06 3.50
CA THR A 115 10.96 -4.39 2.87
C THR A 115 9.62 -4.88 2.35
N GLU A 116 8.53 -4.37 2.91
CA GLU A 116 7.16 -4.84 2.60
C GLU A 116 6.12 -3.78 2.97
N ASP A 117 4.92 -3.87 2.38
CA ASP A 117 3.78 -3.03 2.71
C ASP A 117 2.71 -3.86 3.42
N LEU A 118 2.17 -3.32 4.51
CA LEU A 118 0.94 -3.80 5.15
C LEU A 118 -0.24 -3.06 4.52
N PHE A 119 -1.11 -3.78 3.85
CA PHE A 119 -2.27 -3.27 3.12
C PHE A 119 -3.55 -3.79 3.77
N VAL A 120 -4.42 -2.90 4.21
CA VAL A 120 -5.65 -3.24 4.93
C VAL A 120 -6.85 -2.63 4.23
N VAL A 121 -7.86 -3.46 3.95
CA VAL A 121 -9.14 -3.04 3.35
C VAL A 121 -10.27 -3.45 4.27
N TYR A 122 -11.13 -2.51 4.62
CA TYR A 122 -12.39 -2.78 5.28
C TYR A 122 -13.47 -3.03 4.22
N ARG A 123 -14.20 -4.15 4.35
CA ARG A 123 -15.24 -4.56 3.40
C ARG A 123 -16.67 -4.34 3.90
N GLY A 124 -16.82 -3.89 5.14
CA GLY A 124 -18.10 -3.71 5.80
C GLY A 124 -18.35 -4.75 6.89
N VAL A 125 -19.56 -4.75 7.41
CA VAL A 125 -20.02 -5.67 8.45
C VAL A 125 -20.64 -6.89 7.79
N ASN A 126 -20.34 -8.09 8.28
CA ASN A 126 -20.97 -9.32 7.82
C ASN A 126 -22.35 -9.52 8.48
N ASN A 127 -23.05 -10.62 8.14
CA ASN A 127 -24.38 -10.92 8.68
C ASN A 127 -24.40 -11.18 10.20
N ASP A 128 -23.25 -11.51 10.79
CA ASP A 128 -23.08 -11.79 12.21
C ASP A 128 -22.66 -10.55 13.02
N GLY A 129 -22.60 -9.38 12.37
CA GLY A 129 -22.17 -8.12 13.00
C GLY A 129 -20.66 -7.94 13.12
N ALA A 130 -19.85 -8.84 12.56
CA ALA A 130 -18.40 -8.73 12.61
C ALA A 130 -17.84 -7.86 11.46
N PHE A 131 -16.79 -7.11 11.75
CA PHE A 131 -16.03 -6.37 10.74
C PHE A 131 -15.29 -7.33 9.82
N SER A 132 -15.55 -7.23 8.52
CA SER A 132 -14.85 -7.99 7.49
C SER A 132 -13.65 -7.19 6.96
N MET A 133 -12.45 -7.73 7.14
CA MET A 133 -11.19 -7.11 6.76
C MET A 133 -10.42 -8.00 5.78
N ASP A 134 -9.86 -7.40 4.75
CA ASP A 134 -8.89 -8.05 3.85
C ASP A 134 -7.51 -7.45 4.16
N VAL A 135 -6.63 -8.26 4.72
CA VAL A 135 -5.29 -7.83 5.12
C VAL A 135 -4.26 -8.54 4.27
N ARG A 136 -3.35 -7.77 3.67
CA ARG A 136 -2.29 -8.26 2.80
C ARG A 136 -0.94 -7.72 3.22
N VAL A 137 0.05 -8.58 3.15
CA VAL A 137 1.46 -8.20 3.29
C VAL A 137 2.13 -8.42 1.94
N ASN A 138 2.56 -7.33 1.32
CA ASN A 138 3.19 -7.32 -0.01
C ASN A 138 4.70 -7.16 0.15
N PRO A 139 5.49 -8.24 0.10
CA PRO A 139 6.94 -8.15 0.20
C PRO A 139 7.54 -7.58 -1.09
N LEU A 140 8.74 -7.01 -0.98
CA LEU A 140 9.56 -6.53 -2.09
C LEU A 140 8.94 -5.42 -2.96
N ILE A 141 7.79 -4.88 -2.60
CA ILE A 141 7.16 -3.76 -3.34
C ILE A 141 8.09 -2.53 -3.36
N SER A 142 8.90 -2.34 -2.33
CA SER A 142 9.90 -1.27 -2.22
C SER A 142 10.94 -1.32 -3.34
N LEU A 143 11.26 -2.52 -3.87
CA LEU A 143 12.15 -2.67 -5.03
C LEU A 143 11.55 -2.06 -6.29
N VAL A 144 10.24 -2.09 -6.45
CA VAL A 144 9.56 -1.44 -7.59
C VAL A 144 9.81 0.06 -7.53
N TRP A 145 9.62 0.69 -6.37
CA TRP A 145 9.85 2.12 -6.18
C TRP A 145 11.32 2.50 -6.34
N ALA A 146 12.24 1.71 -5.77
CA ALA A 146 13.68 1.90 -5.94
C ALA A 146 14.08 1.78 -7.42
N GLY A 147 13.55 0.78 -8.12
CA GLY A 147 13.79 0.59 -9.54
C GLY A 147 13.28 1.75 -10.40
N PHE A 148 12.10 2.31 -10.10
CA PHE A 148 11.60 3.51 -10.77
C PHE A 148 12.53 4.71 -10.55
N GLY A 149 12.99 4.94 -9.32
CA GLY A 149 13.98 5.99 -9.03
C GLY A 149 15.27 5.84 -9.83
N LEU A 150 15.82 4.63 -9.86
CA LEU A 150 17.01 4.29 -10.65
C LEU A 150 16.79 4.48 -12.16
N LEU A 151 15.60 4.09 -12.65
CA LEU A 151 15.24 4.27 -14.08
C LEU A 151 15.23 5.75 -14.46
N MET A 152 14.61 6.60 -13.65
CA MET A 152 14.59 8.04 -13.86
C MET A 152 16.00 8.64 -13.90
N ILE A 153 16.87 8.26 -12.96
CA ILE A 153 18.28 8.69 -12.93
C ILE A 153 18.98 8.21 -14.18
N GLY A 154 18.83 6.94 -14.57
CA GLY A 154 19.47 6.35 -15.75
C GLY A 154 19.10 7.08 -17.04
N VAL A 155 17.82 7.38 -17.24
CA VAL A 155 17.31 8.15 -18.39
C VAL A 155 17.87 9.57 -18.41
N CYS A 156 17.89 10.26 -17.27
CA CYS A 156 18.45 11.61 -17.16
C CYS A 156 19.95 11.64 -17.53
N VAL A 157 20.73 10.67 -17.03
CA VAL A 157 22.17 10.57 -17.34
C VAL A 157 22.38 10.26 -18.82
N ALA A 158 21.60 9.33 -19.39
CA ALA A 158 21.70 8.98 -20.80
C ALA A 158 21.40 10.17 -21.73
N THR A 159 20.34 10.92 -21.44
CA THR A 159 19.94 12.09 -22.23
C THR A 159 20.93 13.26 -22.12
N ALA A 160 21.39 13.55 -20.89
CA ALA A 160 22.41 14.58 -20.66
C ALA A 160 23.72 14.24 -21.37
N GLY A 161 24.13 12.96 -21.34
CA GLY A 161 25.30 12.47 -22.04
C GLY A 161 25.22 12.63 -23.56
N ARG A 162 24.05 12.37 -24.16
CA ARG A 162 23.80 12.57 -25.60
C ARG A 162 23.86 14.05 -26.00
N ARG A 163 23.23 14.95 -25.25
CA ARG A 163 23.27 16.39 -25.48
C ARG A 163 24.69 16.96 -25.44
N ARG A 164 25.52 16.50 -24.50
CA ARG A 164 26.93 16.92 -24.43
C ARG A 164 27.78 16.41 -25.63
N ALA A 165 27.48 15.23 -26.13
CA ALA A 165 28.15 14.67 -27.29
C ALA A 165 27.78 15.45 -28.58
N SER A 166 26.51 15.79 -28.77
CA SER A 166 26.05 16.59 -29.91
C SER A 166 26.68 17.98 -29.98
N ARG A 167 26.79 18.69 -28.83
CA ARG A 167 27.43 20.03 -28.76
C ARG A 167 28.93 20.06 -29.07
N LYS A 168 29.61 18.91 -29.05
CA LYS A 168 31.04 18.84 -29.39
C LYS A 168 31.30 18.57 -30.88
N LEU A 169 30.26 18.33 -31.66
CA LEU A 169 30.32 18.05 -33.08
C LEU A 169 29.91 19.26 -33.95
N THR A 170 29.38 20.31 -33.33
CA THR A 170 29.13 21.63 -33.87
C THR A 170 30.20 22.62 -33.41
#